data_c4d95f0c08f1b57b81a1ac6fe626a65b
#
_entry.id   c4d95f0c08f1b57b81a1ac6fe626a65b
#
_cell.length_a   1.000
_cell.length_b   1.000
_cell.length_c   1.000
_cell.angle_alpha   90.00
_cell.angle_beta   90.00
_cell.angle_gamma   90.00
#
_symmetry.space_group_name_H-M   'P 1'
#
loop_
_entity.id
_entity.type
_entity.pdbx_description
1 polymer ?
#
loop_
_entity_poly.entity_id
_entity_poly.type
_entity_poly.pdbx_seq_one_letter_code
_entity_poly.pdbx_strand_id
1 'polypeptide(L)'
;MTKDNFKAILDKYADEIVQIRYSAHSLHASVNQNYDQVHPYGYHLDMVAKLVQRYGYYVCSDEADVLPLIFGAYYHDAIEDARRTYNDVLRTARQFMDEEQALLAAEIVYALTNDKGRTRAERAGERYYQGIRSTPYAPLVKLADRLANATYSFRHLNEKNDFGGLNAQMKEVYRREMPHFLQSITVPNTDDLRYQLPPEMLKAAEALIEENK
;
A
#
# COMPACT_ATOMS: atom_id res chain seq x y z
N MET A 1 9.61 -7.84 -14.67
CA MET A 1 10.95 -7.45 -15.19
C MET A 1 12.08 -7.88 -14.26
N THR A 2 13.37 -7.65 -14.59
CA THR A 2 14.48 -7.91 -13.66
C THR A 2 14.58 -6.84 -12.58
N LYS A 3 15.19 -7.18 -11.42
CA LYS A 3 15.46 -6.21 -10.34
C LYS A 3 16.29 -5.02 -10.83
N ASP A 4 17.31 -5.28 -11.66
CA ASP A 4 18.21 -4.23 -12.15
C ASP A 4 17.50 -3.28 -13.13
N ASN A 5 16.65 -3.79 -14.01
CA ASN A 5 15.84 -2.97 -14.89
C ASN A 5 14.84 -2.12 -14.10
N PHE A 6 14.17 -2.72 -13.13
CA PHE A 6 13.24 -1.98 -12.26
C PHE A 6 13.93 -0.87 -11.49
N LYS A 7 15.12 -1.16 -10.94
CA LYS A 7 15.93 -0.16 -10.26
C LYS A 7 16.35 0.97 -11.20
N ALA A 8 16.81 0.64 -12.42
CA ALA A 8 17.18 1.66 -13.40
C ALA A 8 15.99 2.57 -13.77
N ILE A 9 14.77 2.02 -13.81
CA ILE A 9 13.56 2.81 -14.06
C ILE A 9 13.24 3.69 -12.84
N LEU A 10 13.38 3.18 -11.60
CA LEU A 10 13.21 4.01 -10.41
C LEU A 10 14.23 5.16 -10.35
N ASP A 11 15.48 4.89 -10.72
CA ASP A 11 16.54 5.91 -10.80
C ASP A 11 16.23 6.95 -11.91
N LYS A 12 15.66 6.50 -13.04
CA LYS A 12 15.21 7.39 -14.13
C LYS A 12 14.10 8.35 -13.69
N TYR A 13 13.15 7.88 -12.89
CA TYR A 13 12.01 8.66 -12.39
C TYR A 13 12.22 9.21 -10.97
N ALA A 14 13.48 9.34 -10.53
CA ALA A 14 13.77 9.73 -9.16
C ALA A 14 13.16 11.09 -8.77
N ASP A 15 13.18 12.07 -9.68
CA ASP A 15 12.63 13.41 -9.45
C ASP A 15 11.10 13.38 -9.34
N GLU A 16 10.41 12.66 -10.20
CA GLU A 16 8.95 12.47 -10.15
C GLU A 16 8.55 11.74 -8.86
N ILE A 17 9.27 10.70 -8.47
CA ILE A 17 9.03 9.95 -7.23
C ILE A 17 9.18 10.85 -6.00
N VAL A 18 10.21 11.71 -5.97
CA VAL A 18 10.40 12.69 -4.89
C VAL A 18 9.24 13.68 -4.84
N GLN A 19 8.76 14.17 -5.97
CA GLN A 19 7.62 15.09 -6.05
C GLN A 19 6.31 14.40 -5.62
N ILE A 20 6.05 13.17 -6.07
CA ILE A 20 4.89 12.36 -5.65
C ILE A 20 4.92 12.17 -4.13
N ARG A 21 6.07 11.76 -3.57
CA ARG A 21 6.26 11.60 -2.14
C ARG A 21 5.95 12.89 -1.38
N TYR A 22 6.54 14.01 -1.77
CA TYR A 22 6.32 15.31 -1.14
C TYR A 22 4.85 15.73 -1.19
N SER A 23 4.20 15.55 -2.34
CA SER A 23 2.78 15.86 -2.54
C SER A 23 1.90 15.01 -1.63
N ALA A 24 2.14 13.70 -1.53
CA ALA A 24 1.38 12.81 -0.65
C ALA A 24 1.58 13.16 0.84
N HIS A 25 2.81 13.42 1.27
CA HIS A 25 3.10 13.87 2.64
C HIS A 25 2.38 15.17 2.98
N SER A 26 2.44 16.16 2.08
CA SER A 26 1.79 17.46 2.26
C SER A 26 0.26 17.31 2.30
N LEU A 27 -0.30 16.39 1.51
CA LEU A 27 -1.72 16.10 1.51
C LEU A 27 -2.22 15.66 2.89
N HIS A 28 -1.59 14.64 3.49
CA HIS A 28 -1.98 14.13 4.80
C HIS A 28 -1.68 15.13 5.93
N ALA A 29 -0.58 15.88 5.84
CA ALA A 29 -0.28 16.97 6.76
C ALA A 29 -1.35 18.07 6.73
N SER A 30 -1.91 18.39 5.56
CA SER A 30 -2.96 19.42 5.40
C SER A 30 -4.27 19.09 6.14
N VAL A 31 -4.51 17.82 6.45
CA VAL A 31 -5.66 17.36 7.24
C VAL A 31 -5.29 16.98 8.67
N ASN A 32 -4.08 17.34 9.11
CA ASN A 32 -3.52 17.04 10.45
C ASN A 32 -3.51 15.54 10.78
N GLN A 33 -3.30 14.68 9.80
CA GLN A 33 -3.22 13.26 10.02
C GLN A 33 -1.82 12.86 10.47
N ASN A 34 -1.76 12.09 11.56
CA ASN A 34 -0.55 11.47 12.05
C ASN A 34 -0.68 9.95 12.01
N TYR A 35 0.44 9.25 11.88
CA TYR A 35 0.49 7.79 11.95
C TYR A 35 0.38 7.30 13.39
N ASP A 36 1.09 7.96 14.26
CA ASP A 36 1.02 7.78 15.72
C ASP A 36 1.24 9.13 16.43
N GLN A 37 1.56 9.10 17.72
CA GLN A 37 1.77 10.34 18.49
C GLN A 37 3.10 11.05 18.18
N VAL A 38 4.02 10.38 17.47
CA VAL A 38 5.39 10.90 17.21
C VAL A 38 5.64 11.07 15.72
N HIS A 39 5.02 10.23 14.85
CA HIS A 39 5.28 10.21 13.43
C HIS A 39 4.14 10.85 12.64
N PRO A 40 4.46 11.77 11.69
CA PRO A 40 3.48 12.21 10.71
C PRO A 40 3.05 11.04 9.82
N TYR A 41 1.89 11.13 9.18
CA TYR A 41 1.36 10.05 8.35
C TYR A 41 2.27 9.66 7.18
N GLY A 42 3.05 10.61 6.67
CA GLY A 42 4.08 10.36 5.66
C GLY A 42 5.07 9.26 6.01
N TYR A 43 5.30 8.99 7.30
CA TYR A 43 6.11 7.87 7.76
C TYR A 43 5.54 6.51 7.30
N HIS A 44 4.22 6.33 7.41
CA HIS A 44 3.53 5.13 6.91
C HIS A 44 3.63 5.02 5.39
N LEU A 45 3.37 6.11 4.67
CA LEU A 45 3.47 6.15 3.21
C LEU A 45 4.86 5.75 2.72
N ASP A 46 5.91 6.22 3.40
CA ASP A 46 7.29 5.84 3.11
C ASP A 46 7.56 4.34 3.35
N MET A 47 6.98 3.75 4.41
CA MET A 47 7.10 2.31 4.66
C MET A 47 6.47 1.49 3.54
N VAL A 48 5.26 1.86 3.10
CA VAL A 48 4.55 1.18 2.01
C VAL A 48 5.31 1.33 0.69
N ALA A 49 5.69 2.55 0.33
CA ALA A 49 6.44 2.83 -0.89
C ALA A 49 7.78 2.07 -0.92
N LYS A 50 8.47 1.93 0.21
CA LYS A 50 9.72 1.18 0.34
C LYS A 50 9.54 -0.31 0.02
N LEU A 51 8.44 -0.92 0.46
CA LEU A 51 8.11 -2.30 0.12
C LEU A 51 7.78 -2.44 -1.36
N VAL A 52 7.01 -1.52 -1.92
CA VAL A 52 6.67 -1.52 -3.35
C VAL A 52 7.92 -1.31 -4.21
N GLN A 53 8.81 -0.38 -3.89
CA GLN A 53 10.10 -0.20 -4.59
C GLN A 53 11.00 -1.43 -4.51
N ARG A 54 10.94 -2.18 -3.41
CA ARG A 54 11.73 -3.39 -3.22
C ARG A 54 11.21 -4.57 -4.04
N TYR A 55 9.91 -4.71 -4.18
CA TYR A 55 9.27 -5.91 -4.74
C TYR A 55 8.48 -5.69 -6.04
N GLY A 56 8.29 -4.44 -6.45
CA GLY A 56 7.51 -4.10 -7.65
C GLY A 56 8.04 -4.72 -8.95
N TYR A 57 9.35 -5.01 -9.02
CA TYR A 57 9.95 -5.71 -10.17
C TYR A 57 9.26 -7.03 -10.50
N TYR A 58 8.65 -7.68 -9.50
CA TYR A 58 7.98 -8.97 -9.68
C TYR A 58 6.70 -8.84 -10.49
N VAL A 59 5.95 -7.76 -10.28
CA VAL A 59 4.64 -7.53 -10.91
C VAL A 59 4.69 -6.65 -12.15
N CYS A 60 5.67 -5.74 -12.26
CA CYS A 60 5.81 -4.87 -13.42
C CYS A 60 6.44 -5.61 -14.59
N SER A 61 5.82 -5.51 -15.76
CA SER A 61 6.32 -6.03 -17.02
C SER A 61 6.92 -4.92 -17.89
N ASP A 62 6.37 -3.71 -17.81
CA ASP A 62 6.72 -2.56 -18.59
C ASP A 62 7.20 -1.39 -17.73
N GLU A 63 7.96 -0.48 -18.33
CA GLU A 63 8.37 0.78 -17.71
C GLU A 63 7.18 1.66 -17.36
N ALA A 64 6.15 1.71 -18.22
CA ALA A 64 4.94 2.48 -18.03
C ALA A 64 4.17 2.12 -16.75
N ASP A 65 4.36 0.92 -16.21
CA ASP A 65 3.69 0.44 -15.01
C ASP A 65 4.30 1.00 -13.71
N VAL A 66 5.57 1.41 -13.76
CA VAL A 66 6.35 1.68 -12.54
C VAL A 66 5.85 2.93 -11.82
N LEU A 67 5.67 4.02 -12.55
CA LEU A 67 5.25 5.29 -11.93
C LEU A 67 3.82 5.25 -11.37
N PRO A 68 2.81 4.66 -12.06
CA PRO A 68 1.49 4.42 -11.48
C PRO A 68 1.51 3.58 -10.21
N LEU A 69 2.32 2.53 -10.17
CA LEU A 69 2.47 1.67 -9.00
C LEU A 69 3.07 2.44 -7.81
N ILE A 70 4.11 3.23 -8.03
CA ILE A 70 4.72 4.07 -6.97
C ILE A 70 3.75 5.15 -6.48
N PHE A 71 3.01 5.78 -7.39
CA PHE A 71 1.94 6.73 -7.04
C PHE A 71 0.87 6.04 -6.18
N GLY A 72 0.40 4.87 -6.59
CA GLY A 72 -0.55 4.07 -5.83
C GLY A 72 -0.07 3.78 -4.40
N ALA A 73 1.21 3.48 -4.21
CA ALA A 73 1.79 3.25 -2.89
C ALA A 73 1.78 4.51 -2.01
N TYR A 74 2.08 5.69 -2.56
CA TYR A 74 2.06 6.94 -1.81
C TYR A 74 0.65 7.50 -1.56
N TYR A 75 -0.30 7.21 -2.44
CA TYR A 75 -1.65 7.78 -2.40
C TYR A 75 -2.74 6.82 -1.93
N HIS A 76 -2.39 5.58 -1.55
CA HIS A 76 -3.36 4.52 -1.25
C HIS A 76 -4.45 4.91 -0.25
N ASP A 77 -4.13 5.76 0.73
CA ASP A 77 -5.06 6.24 1.76
C ASP A 77 -5.62 7.66 1.48
N ALA A 78 -5.33 8.25 0.32
CA ALA A 78 -5.72 9.63 0.02
C ALA A 78 -7.24 9.86 0.02
N ILE A 79 -8.01 8.89 -0.46
CA ILE A 79 -9.48 8.96 -0.47
C ILE A 79 -10.04 8.70 0.93
N GLU A 80 -9.56 7.65 1.61
CA GLU A 80 -10.08 7.23 2.91
C GLU A 80 -9.75 8.26 4.00
N ASP A 81 -8.50 8.66 4.08
CA ASP A 81 -7.98 9.40 5.23
C ASP A 81 -7.77 10.90 4.94
N ALA A 82 -7.40 11.28 3.71
CA ALA A 82 -7.15 12.67 3.36
C ALA A 82 -8.32 13.35 2.62
N ARG A 83 -9.51 12.72 2.64
CA ARG A 83 -10.78 13.28 2.13
C ARG A 83 -10.73 13.67 0.65
N ARG A 84 -9.97 12.93 -0.17
CA ARG A 84 -9.94 13.14 -1.62
C ARG A 84 -11.02 12.31 -2.31
N THR A 85 -11.44 12.79 -3.46
CA THR A 85 -12.28 12.02 -4.38
C THR A 85 -11.41 11.31 -5.40
N TYR A 86 -11.97 10.33 -6.10
CA TYR A 86 -11.33 9.71 -7.27
C TYR A 86 -10.81 10.77 -8.27
N ASN A 87 -11.63 11.77 -8.58
CA ASN A 87 -11.27 12.83 -9.52
C ASN A 87 -10.12 13.73 -9.01
N ASP A 88 -9.99 13.91 -7.69
CA ASP A 88 -8.86 14.65 -7.11
C ASP A 88 -7.57 13.87 -7.26
N VAL A 89 -7.60 12.55 -7.01
CA VAL A 89 -6.47 11.64 -7.18
C VAL A 89 -6.03 11.61 -8.65
N LEU A 90 -6.98 11.41 -9.58
CA LEU A 90 -6.70 11.41 -11.02
C LEU A 90 -6.08 12.73 -11.49
N ARG A 91 -6.63 13.87 -11.05
CA ARG A 91 -6.09 15.20 -11.37
C ARG A 91 -4.66 15.37 -10.85
N THR A 92 -4.37 14.82 -9.69
CA THR A 92 -3.02 14.88 -9.12
C THR A 92 -2.06 13.97 -9.90
N ALA A 93 -2.47 12.74 -10.24
CA ALA A 93 -1.66 11.80 -11.00
C ALA A 93 -1.24 12.37 -12.38
N ARG A 94 -2.15 13.07 -13.08
CA ARG A 94 -1.88 13.76 -14.33
C ARG A 94 -0.77 14.83 -14.28
N GLN A 95 -0.33 15.22 -13.10
CA GLN A 95 0.80 16.16 -12.95
C GLN A 95 2.16 15.47 -13.11
N PHE A 96 2.20 14.14 -12.99
CA PHE A 96 3.42 13.36 -12.93
C PHE A 96 3.57 12.36 -14.09
N MET A 97 2.49 12.03 -14.78
CA MET A 97 2.44 10.96 -15.77
C MET A 97 1.39 11.24 -16.84
N ASP A 98 1.41 10.47 -17.92
CA ASP A 98 0.42 10.56 -18.99
C ASP A 98 -0.97 10.09 -18.56
N GLU A 99 -1.96 10.24 -19.46
CA GLU A 99 -3.38 9.97 -19.15
C GLU A 99 -3.64 8.50 -18.80
N GLU A 100 -3.05 7.57 -19.54
CA GLU A 100 -3.24 6.12 -19.32
C GLU A 100 -2.65 5.69 -17.98
N GLN A 101 -1.44 6.15 -17.70
CA GLN A 101 -0.76 5.93 -16.44
C GLN A 101 -1.53 6.57 -15.26
N ALA A 102 -2.03 7.80 -15.43
CA ALA A 102 -2.79 8.50 -14.40
C ALA A 102 -4.11 7.81 -14.06
N LEU A 103 -4.80 7.26 -15.07
CA LEU A 103 -5.99 6.44 -14.86
C LEU A 103 -5.66 5.19 -14.06
N LEU A 104 -4.62 4.45 -14.45
CA LEU A 104 -4.17 3.26 -13.71
C LEU A 104 -3.82 3.60 -12.25
N ALA A 105 -3.09 4.69 -12.03
CA ALA A 105 -2.74 5.15 -10.68
C ALA A 105 -3.98 5.47 -9.83
N ALA A 106 -4.98 6.14 -10.41
CA ALA A 106 -6.23 6.46 -9.73
C ALA A 106 -7.07 5.20 -9.43
N GLU A 107 -7.11 4.23 -10.35
CA GLU A 107 -7.79 2.94 -10.14
C GLU A 107 -7.14 2.13 -9.00
N ILE A 108 -5.81 2.11 -8.92
CA ILE A 108 -5.10 1.47 -7.79
C ILE A 108 -5.55 2.11 -6.46
N VAL A 109 -5.52 3.43 -6.35
CA VAL A 109 -5.91 4.13 -5.12
C VAL A 109 -7.38 3.87 -4.79
N TYR A 110 -8.26 3.91 -5.78
CA TYR A 110 -9.69 3.67 -5.59
C TYR A 110 -9.99 2.25 -5.09
N ALA A 111 -9.33 1.24 -5.68
CA ALA A 111 -9.48 -0.15 -5.26
C ALA A 111 -9.04 -0.40 -3.81
N LEU A 112 -8.12 0.42 -3.30
CA LEU A 112 -7.59 0.30 -1.93
C LEU A 112 -8.45 1.03 -0.89
N THR A 113 -9.40 1.86 -1.34
CA THR A 113 -10.32 2.57 -0.46
C THR A 113 -11.38 1.62 0.10
N ASN A 114 -11.49 1.55 1.42
CA ASN A 114 -12.45 0.69 2.11
C ASN A 114 -13.91 1.06 1.76
N ASP A 115 -14.78 0.05 1.81
CA ASP A 115 -16.24 0.27 1.73
C ASP A 115 -16.75 1.03 2.97
N LYS A 116 -17.96 1.61 2.85
CA LYS A 116 -18.66 2.19 3.99
C LYS A 116 -19.10 1.08 4.94
N GLY A 117 -18.84 1.26 6.22
CA GLY A 117 -19.23 0.30 7.26
C GLY A 117 -18.97 0.82 8.66
N ARG A 118 -19.72 0.31 9.64
CA ARG A 118 -19.60 0.66 11.05
C ARG A 118 -18.46 -0.07 11.73
N THR A 119 -18.17 -1.28 11.27
CA THR A 119 -17.09 -2.12 11.80
C THR A 119 -15.98 -2.30 10.78
N ARG A 120 -14.80 -2.73 11.26
CA ARG A 120 -13.67 -3.09 10.38
C ARG A 120 -14.05 -4.21 9.39
N ALA A 121 -14.80 -5.22 9.86
CA ALA A 121 -15.24 -6.34 9.01
C ALA A 121 -16.20 -5.89 7.91
N GLU A 122 -17.14 -4.99 8.20
CA GLU A 122 -18.04 -4.41 7.19
C GLU A 122 -17.28 -3.60 6.12
N ARG A 123 -16.26 -2.84 6.54
CA ARG A 123 -15.47 -2.02 5.61
C ARG A 123 -14.55 -2.85 4.72
N ALA A 124 -14.06 -3.98 5.21
CA ALA A 124 -13.18 -4.90 4.49
C ALA A 124 -13.92 -6.20 4.12
N GLY A 125 -15.12 -6.07 3.54
CA GLY A 125 -15.92 -7.19 3.07
C GLY A 125 -15.51 -7.72 1.70
N GLU A 126 -16.21 -8.74 1.20
CA GLU A 126 -15.91 -9.41 -0.08
C GLU A 126 -15.88 -8.44 -1.27
N ARG A 127 -16.81 -7.49 -1.33
CA ARG A 127 -16.85 -6.47 -2.40
C ARG A 127 -15.55 -5.66 -2.46
N TYR A 128 -15.02 -5.25 -1.31
CA TYR A 128 -13.75 -4.55 -1.21
C TYR A 128 -12.59 -5.39 -1.73
N TYR A 129 -12.50 -6.65 -1.27
CA TYR A 129 -11.45 -7.56 -1.74
C TYR A 129 -11.59 -7.93 -3.21
N GLN A 130 -12.81 -8.03 -3.72
CA GLN A 130 -13.05 -8.20 -5.15
C GLN A 130 -12.51 -7.02 -5.96
N GLY A 131 -12.72 -5.79 -5.51
CA GLY A 131 -12.15 -4.58 -6.13
C GLY A 131 -10.62 -4.66 -6.21
N ILE A 132 -9.96 -5.05 -5.11
CA ILE A 132 -8.51 -5.23 -5.08
C ILE A 132 -8.06 -6.29 -6.08
N ARG A 133 -8.68 -7.48 -6.08
CA ARG A 133 -8.33 -8.58 -7.00
C ARG A 133 -8.58 -8.27 -8.47
N SER A 134 -9.47 -7.32 -8.77
CA SER A 134 -9.83 -6.93 -10.13
C SER A 134 -9.00 -5.77 -10.68
N THR A 135 -8.18 -5.13 -9.86
CA THR A 135 -7.40 -3.96 -10.24
C THR A 135 -5.91 -4.32 -10.32
N PRO A 136 -5.23 -4.08 -11.46
CA PRO A 136 -3.80 -4.36 -11.59
C PRO A 136 -3.00 -3.68 -10.47
N TYR A 137 -2.01 -4.37 -9.93
CA TYR A 137 -1.10 -3.89 -8.87
C TYR A 137 -1.73 -3.65 -7.49
N ALA A 138 -3.06 -3.50 -7.37
CA ALA A 138 -3.70 -3.26 -6.09
C ALA A 138 -3.45 -4.38 -5.05
N PRO A 139 -3.37 -5.68 -5.42
CA PRO A 139 -2.98 -6.72 -4.47
C PRO A 139 -1.60 -6.50 -3.85
N LEU A 140 -0.60 -6.09 -4.65
CA LEU A 140 0.75 -5.80 -4.16
C LEU A 140 0.75 -4.63 -3.18
N VAL A 141 0.12 -3.51 -3.55
CA VAL A 141 0.07 -2.31 -2.69
C VAL A 141 -0.66 -2.61 -1.40
N LYS A 142 -1.75 -3.39 -1.45
CA LYS A 142 -2.48 -3.79 -0.23
C LYS A 142 -1.68 -4.70 0.68
N LEU A 143 -0.90 -5.61 0.11
CA LEU A 143 0.02 -6.43 0.90
C LEU A 143 1.13 -5.56 1.52
N ALA A 144 1.67 -4.59 0.78
CA ALA A 144 2.69 -3.67 1.29
C ALA A 144 2.17 -2.82 2.45
N ASP A 145 0.95 -2.27 2.34
CA ASP A 145 0.27 -1.57 3.42
C ASP A 145 0.11 -2.46 4.67
N ARG A 146 -0.42 -3.66 4.50
CA ARG A 146 -0.60 -4.61 5.61
C ARG A 146 0.72 -4.97 6.28
N LEU A 147 1.76 -5.25 5.50
CA LEU A 147 3.09 -5.58 6.02
C LEU A 147 3.74 -4.39 6.73
N ALA A 148 3.60 -3.18 6.21
CA ALA A 148 4.12 -1.97 6.85
C ALA A 148 3.51 -1.80 8.25
N ASN A 149 2.18 -1.84 8.34
CA ASN A 149 1.45 -1.69 9.60
C ASN A 149 1.73 -2.84 10.58
N ALA A 150 1.70 -4.08 10.12
CA ALA A 150 1.97 -5.24 10.96
C ALA A 150 3.41 -5.20 11.49
N THR A 151 4.40 -4.99 10.62
CA THR A 151 5.82 -4.91 11.02
C THR A 151 6.04 -3.80 12.04
N TYR A 152 5.40 -2.65 11.87
CA TYR A 152 5.47 -1.57 12.84
C TYR A 152 4.94 -2.02 14.20
N SER A 153 3.73 -2.56 14.25
CA SER A 153 3.10 -3.01 15.50
C SER A 153 3.89 -4.10 16.20
N PHE A 154 4.53 -5.02 15.46
CA PHE A 154 5.34 -6.09 16.05
C PHE A 154 6.68 -5.60 16.61
N ARG A 155 7.28 -4.58 16.01
CA ARG A 155 8.60 -4.07 16.42
C ARG A 155 8.55 -3.04 17.56
N HIS A 156 7.42 -2.35 17.74
CA HIS A 156 7.30 -1.23 18.67
C HIS A 156 6.50 -1.55 19.94
N LEU A 157 6.43 -2.84 20.31
CA LEU A 157 5.64 -3.32 21.46
C LEU A 157 6.05 -2.77 22.82
N ASN A 158 7.33 -2.47 23.02
CA ASN A 158 7.91 -2.08 24.30
C ASN A 158 8.53 -0.68 24.25
N GLU A 159 8.26 0.07 23.19
CA GLU A 159 8.79 1.41 23.05
C GLU A 159 7.90 2.43 23.76
N LYS A 160 8.50 3.55 24.14
CA LYS A 160 7.77 4.70 24.72
C LYS A 160 6.64 5.23 23.84
N ASN A 161 6.58 4.78 22.58
CA ASN A 161 5.61 5.15 21.55
C ASN A 161 4.39 4.22 21.50
N ASP A 162 4.36 3.13 22.26
CA ASP A 162 3.18 2.26 22.37
C ASP A 162 2.18 2.81 23.39
N PHE A 163 1.59 3.93 23.01
CA PHE A 163 0.65 4.67 23.85
C PHE A 163 -0.63 3.86 24.11
N GLY A 164 -0.78 3.41 25.36
CA GLY A 164 -1.94 2.63 25.78
C GLY A 164 -1.98 1.20 25.25
N GLY A 165 -0.87 0.66 24.80
CA GLY A 165 -0.79 -0.72 24.31
C GLY A 165 -1.44 -0.95 22.93
N LEU A 166 -1.58 0.11 22.13
CA LEU A 166 -2.22 0.01 20.81
C LEU A 166 -1.47 -0.95 19.88
N ASN A 167 -0.12 -0.93 19.87
CA ASN A 167 0.67 -1.84 19.07
C ASN A 167 0.49 -3.29 19.49
N ALA A 168 0.42 -3.56 20.81
CA ALA A 168 0.14 -4.90 21.32
C ALA A 168 -1.25 -5.41 20.88
N GLN A 169 -2.28 -4.57 20.95
CA GLN A 169 -3.62 -4.91 20.45
C GLN A 169 -3.62 -5.16 18.95
N MET A 170 -2.98 -4.29 18.15
CA MET A 170 -2.92 -4.45 16.70
C MET A 170 -2.10 -5.65 16.27
N LYS A 171 -1.05 -6.02 17.01
CA LYS A 171 -0.31 -7.26 16.80
C LYS A 171 -1.24 -8.48 16.80
N GLU A 172 -2.08 -8.61 17.83
CA GLU A 172 -3.02 -9.71 17.94
C GLU A 172 -4.09 -9.69 16.83
N VAL A 173 -4.54 -8.49 16.44
CA VAL A 173 -5.46 -8.32 15.29
C VAL A 173 -4.80 -8.81 14.01
N TYR A 174 -3.57 -8.34 13.71
CA TYR A 174 -2.87 -8.74 12.49
C TYR A 174 -2.55 -10.24 12.47
N ARG A 175 -2.13 -10.82 13.60
CA ARG A 175 -1.90 -12.26 13.70
C ARG A 175 -3.14 -13.07 13.34
N ARG A 176 -4.29 -12.71 13.89
CA ARG A 176 -5.55 -13.40 13.66
C ARG A 176 -6.07 -13.21 12.24
N GLU A 177 -5.93 -12.00 11.69
CA GLU A 177 -6.51 -11.65 10.39
C GLU A 177 -5.62 -12.04 9.20
N MET A 178 -4.30 -12.18 9.37
CA MET A 178 -3.35 -12.34 8.26
C MET A 178 -3.68 -13.53 7.34
N PRO A 179 -3.99 -14.73 7.84
CA PRO A 179 -4.30 -15.86 6.94
C PRO A 179 -5.51 -15.59 6.03
N HIS A 180 -6.58 -15.07 6.60
CA HIS A 180 -7.76 -14.69 5.84
C HIS A 180 -7.49 -13.53 4.88
N PHE A 181 -6.73 -12.53 5.32
CA PHE A 181 -6.32 -11.39 4.51
C PHE A 181 -5.53 -11.83 3.26
N LEU A 182 -4.50 -12.68 3.44
CA LEU A 182 -3.70 -13.19 2.32
C LEU A 182 -4.57 -13.94 1.31
N GLN A 183 -5.47 -14.80 1.80
CA GLN A 183 -6.42 -15.48 0.94
C GLN A 183 -7.33 -14.50 0.19
N SER A 184 -7.78 -13.44 0.85
CA SER A 184 -8.74 -12.48 0.29
C SER A 184 -8.15 -11.61 -0.81
N ILE A 185 -6.84 -11.30 -0.77
CA ILE A 185 -6.17 -10.49 -1.80
C ILE A 185 -5.50 -11.31 -2.90
N THR A 186 -5.39 -12.63 -2.74
CA THR A 186 -4.77 -13.51 -3.73
C THR A 186 -5.72 -13.76 -4.89
N VAL A 187 -5.23 -13.57 -6.13
CA VAL A 187 -5.94 -13.95 -7.35
C VAL A 187 -5.53 -15.37 -7.72
N PRO A 188 -6.43 -16.35 -7.63
CA PRO A 188 -6.07 -17.73 -7.93
C PRO A 188 -5.87 -17.94 -9.43
N ASN A 189 -4.91 -18.79 -9.79
CA ASN A 189 -4.68 -19.28 -11.17
C ASN A 189 -4.53 -18.16 -12.21
N THR A 190 -3.87 -17.05 -11.87
CA THR A 190 -3.56 -15.98 -12.82
C THR A 190 -2.12 -16.08 -13.32
N ASP A 191 -1.92 -16.01 -14.63
CA ASP A 191 -0.61 -15.86 -15.25
C ASP A 191 -0.23 -14.39 -15.42
N ASP A 192 -1.16 -13.46 -15.21
CA ASP A 192 -0.90 -12.03 -15.29
C ASP A 192 -0.20 -11.55 -14.01
N LEU A 193 1.07 -11.18 -14.16
CA LEU A 193 1.92 -10.75 -13.05
C LEU A 193 1.36 -9.56 -12.28
N ARG A 194 0.59 -8.68 -12.93
CA ARG A 194 0.02 -7.47 -12.31
C ARG A 194 -0.95 -7.78 -11.16
N TYR A 195 -1.48 -9.00 -11.12
CA TYR A 195 -2.41 -9.48 -10.09
C TYR A 195 -1.77 -10.47 -9.11
N GLN A 196 -0.50 -10.80 -9.31
CA GLN A 196 0.22 -11.73 -8.44
C GLN A 196 0.82 -11.02 -7.23
N LEU A 197 1.14 -11.82 -6.21
CA LEU A 197 1.85 -11.38 -5.02
C LEU A 197 3.29 -11.92 -5.04
N PRO A 198 4.30 -11.08 -4.75
CA PRO A 198 5.68 -11.54 -4.67
C PRO A 198 5.84 -12.64 -3.60
N PRO A 199 6.40 -13.82 -3.94
CA PRO A 199 6.57 -14.91 -2.98
C PRO A 199 7.39 -14.52 -1.74
N GLU A 200 8.36 -13.61 -1.91
CA GLU A 200 9.17 -13.10 -0.81
C GLU A 200 8.36 -12.27 0.20
N MET A 201 7.34 -11.52 -0.29
CA MET A 201 6.43 -10.78 0.60
C MET A 201 5.45 -11.70 1.32
N LEU A 202 4.97 -12.75 0.66
CA LEU A 202 4.13 -13.77 1.28
C LEU A 202 4.89 -14.48 2.42
N LYS A 203 6.11 -14.91 2.15
CA LYS A 203 6.99 -15.49 3.19
C LYS A 203 7.26 -14.53 4.36
N ALA A 204 7.46 -13.24 4.07
CA ALA A 204 7.64 -12.23 5.11
C ALA A 204 6.39 -12.05 5.97
N ALA A 205 5.19 -12.13 5.37
CA ALA A 205 3.92 -12.06 6.10
C ALA A 205 3.71 -13.30 7.00
N GLU A 206 4.04 -14.47 6.51
CA GLU A 206 3.96 -15.74 7.25
C GLU A 206 4.96 -15.75 8.41
N ALA A 207 6.24 -15.41 8.15
CA ALA A 207 7.29 -15.33 9.16
C ALA A 207 6.93 -14.36 10.28
N LEU A 208 6.37 -13.20 9.96
CA LEU A 208 5.94 -12.21 10.95
C LEU A 208 4.93 -12.77 11.97
N ILE A 209 4.07 -13.70 11.54
CA ILE A 209 3.09 -14.35 12.40
C ILE A 209 3.73 -15.47 13.23
N GLU A 210 4.68 -16.20 12.65
CA GLU A 210 5.33 -17.39 13.27
C GLU A 210 6.38 -17.02 14.31
N GLU A 211 7.24 -16.05 14.02
CA GLU A 211 8.33 -15.61 14.92
C GLU A 211 7.85 -15.09 16.27
N ASN A 212 6.56 -14.91 16.43
CA ASN A 212 5.94 -14.29 17.61
C ASN A 212 4.89 -15.20 18.28
N LYS A 213 4.94 -16.51 18.00
CA LYS A 213 4.23 -17.52 18.79
C LYS A 213 5.06 -17.90 20.00
#